data_18096b8c29d696619ed9a2d3cde21a65
#
_entry.id   18096b8c29d696619ed9a2d3cde21a65
#
_cell.length_a   1.000
_cell.length_b   1.000
_cell.length_c   1.000
_cell.angle_alpha   90.00
_cell.angle_beta   90.00
_cell.angle_gamma   90.00
#
_symmetry.space_group_name_H-M   'P 1'
#
loop_
_entity.id
_entity.type
_entity.pdbx_description
1 polymer ?
#
loop_
_entity_poly.entity_id
_entity_poly.type
_entity_poly.pdbx_seq_one_letter_code
_entity_poly.pdbx_strand_id
1 'polypeptide(L)'
;MYYCSVSARPDPDLPRRFRAWLLALAFAVPGLAAIAEPVGDLYSVTVPYSGDNDIAFRQAMRDVLTRVTGRADAPDLPNLAPLVSQASRYVTSFRRAAGNQLTVSFDGPAIENAVDASGLASWGNERPVTLVWLALDRGGNRRALVSASDTSAEKGRVDASAARHGLPLAWPDAGDDLVRAMQQAWSGNHDALIDAARRYGADGVLIGRARQSTEGSYEVEWSFTGPGTSGGSTGDLEAGAALAAERYAGVYASQGAAQRSEQTVTVTGIATLESYAAAMRTLAKLAPVRGVAVDEVSSDSVSFRVNVRGDPEALSQAILRDGRLVPIDAARLIYSLSP
;
A
#
# COMPACT_ATOMS: atom_id res chain seq x y z
N MET A 1 67.25 6.60 28.59
CA MET A 1 67.90 5.46 29.27
C MET A 1 66.82 4.58 29.86
N TYR A 2 67.00 3.31 29.57
CA TYR A 2 66.20 2.09 29.98
C TYR A 2 64.83 1.80 29.35
N TYR A 3 64.92 0.98 28.33
CA TYR A 3 63.90 0.05 27.84
C TYR A 3 63.57 -0.99 28.91
N CYS A 4 62.31 -1.35 29.04
CA CYS A 4 61.95 -2.61 29.64
C CYS A 4 60.87 -3.26 28.76
N SER A 5 61.32 -4.22 27.94
CA SER A 5 60.47 -5.11 27.15
C SER A 5 60.08 -6.30 28.05
N VAL A 6 58.77 -6.53 28.22
CA VAL A 6 58.24 -7.76 28.79
C VAL A 6 57.68 -8.61 27.68
N SER A 7 58.46 -9.65 27.32
CA SER A 7 57.98 -10.72 26.46
C SER A 7 57.26 -11.76 27.29
N ALA A 8 55.93 -11.88 27.11
CA ALA A 8 55.17 -12.99 27.66
C ALA A 8 55.22 -14.18 26.67
N ARG A 9 55.82 -15.30 27.11
CA ARG A 9 55.77 -16.59 26.42
C ARG A 9 54.38 -17.19 26.57
N PRO A 10 53.82 -17.88 25.57
CA PRO A 10 52.57 -18.63 25.70
C PRO A 10 52.80 -19.97 26.43
N ASP A 11 51.97 -20.26 27.37
CA ASP A 11 51.92 -21.48 28.16
C ASP A 11 51.41 -22.67 27.29
N PRO A 12 52.07 -23.85 27.29
CA PRO A 12 51.75 -24.95 26.38
C PRO A 12 50.69 -25.95 26.87
N ASP A 13 50.04 -25.76 27.99
CA ASP A 13 49.19 -26.79 28.62
C ASP A 13 47.69 -26.42 28.69
N LEU A 14 47.05 -26.27 27.53
CA LEU A 14 45.56 -26.29 27.48
C LEU A 14 45.09 -27.54 26.70
N PRO A 15 44.23 -28.38 27.29
CA PRO A 15 43.85 -29.67 26.71
C PRO A 15 43.03 -29.48 25.42
N ARG A 16 43.43 -30.22 24.40
CA ARG A 16 42.88 -30.22 23.02
C ARG A 16 41.39 -30.49 22.88
N ARG A 17 40.64 -30.61 23.96
CA ARG A 17 39.19 -30.90 23.95
C ARG A 17 38.28 -29.67 23.97
N PHE A 18 38.80 -28.47 24.17
CA PHE A 18 38.00 -27.22 24.16
C PHE A 18 37.99 -26.49 22.80
N ARG A 19 38.68 -26.98 21.79
CA ARG A 19 38.74 -26.35 20.46
C ARG A 19 37.63 -26.78 19.49
N ALA A 20 36.79 -27.74 19.87
CA ALA A 20 35.77 -28.31 18.98
C ALA A 20 34.33 -27.72 19.20
N TRP A 21 34.15 -26.79 20.13
CA TRP A 21 32.79 -26.27 20.48
C TRP A 21 32.56 -24.79 20.12
N LEU A 22 33.51 -24.15 19.47
CA LEU A 22 33.40 -22.71 19.09
C LEU A 22 33.16 -22.48 17.58
N LEU A 23 32.89 -23.54 16.79
CA LEU A 23 32.68 -23.44 15.33
C LEU A 23 31.32 -23.92 14.85
N ALA A 24 30.32 -24.06 15.75
CA ALA A 24 28.97 -24.50 15.38
C ALA A 24 27.87 -23.51 15.81
N LEU A 25 28.19 -22.23 15.94
CA LEU A 25 27.16 -21.16 15.99
C LEU A 25 27.23 -20.35 14.70
N ALA A 26 27.15 -21.04 13.56
CA ALA A 26 26.86 -20.42 12.30
C ALA A 26 25.37 -20.07 12.28
N PHE A 27 25.13 -18.82 12.47
CA PHE A 27 23.95 -18.02 12.21
C PHE A 27 23.01 -18.65 11.18
N ALA A 28 21.97 -19.31 11.65
CA ALA A 28 20.68 -19.30 10.97
C ALA A 28 20.07 -17.92 11.25
N VAL A 29 20.43 -16.92 10.46
CA VAL A 29 19.63 -15.72 10.31
C VAL A 29 18.37 -16.20 9.60
N PRO A 30 17.18 -16.24 10.26
CA PRO A 30 15.96 -16.41 9.51
C PRO A 30 15.94 -15.26 8.51
N GLY A 31 15.81 -15.56 7.23
CA GLY A 31 15.56 -14.56 6.22
C GLY A 31 14.43 -13.68 6.72
N LEU A 32 14.72 -12.42 7.00
CA LEU A 32 13.71 -11.39 7.16
C LEU A 32 12.94 -11.43 5.84
N ALA A 33 11.78 -12.10 5.85
CA ALA A 33 10.77 -11.83 4.86
C ALA A 33 10.63 -10.30 4.84
N ALA A 34 10.91 -9.69 3.70
CA ALA A 34 10.64 -8.28 3.49
C ALA A 34 9.15 -8.12 3.73
N ILE A 35 8.80 -7.66 4.93
CA ILE A 35 7.46 -7.20 5.23
C ILE A 35 7.32 -6.00 4.30
N ALA A 36 6.44 -6.09 3.30
CA ALA A 36 6.05 -4.97 2.49
C ALA A 36 5.74 -3.82 3.46
N GLU A 37 6.52 -2.74 3.40
CA GLU A 37 6.19 -1.55 4.17
C GLU A 37 4.77 -1.15 3.78
N PRO A 38 3.86 -0.95 4.75
CA PRO A 38 2.55 -0.44 4.43
C PRO A 38 2.78 0.85 3.65
N VAL A 39 2.14 0.96 2.50
CA VAL A 39 2.14 2.20 1.72
C VAL A 39 1.86 3.32 2.70
N GLY A 40 2.82 4.22 2.86
CA GLY A 40 2.67 5.35 3.78
C GLY A 40 1.34 6.01 3.49
N ASP A 41 0.68 6.51 4.53
CA ASP A 41 -0.67 7.07 4.56
C ASP A 41 -1.16 7.54 3.17
N LEU A 42 -2.13 6.82 2.58
CA LEU A 42 -2.65 7.09 1.23
C LEU A 42 -3.15 8.53 1.08
N TYR A 43 -3.51 9.14 2.20
CA TYR A 43 -4.08 10.48 2.30
C TYR A 43 -3.04 11.55 2.65
N SER A 44 -1.75 11.19 2.72
CA SER A 44 -0.67 12.12 2.94
C SER A 44 0.24 12.20 1.71
N VAL A 45 0.39 13.39 1.14
CA VAL A 45 1.11 13.63 -0.11
C VAL A 45 2.07 14.80 0.06
N THR A 46 3.24 14.68 -0.55
CA THR A 46 4.22 15.77 -0.61
C THR A 46 4.23 16.35 -2.02
N VAL A 47 3.95 17.65 -2.13
CA VAL A 47 3.84 18.37 -3.40
C VAL A 47 4.79 19.58 -3.44
N PRO A 48 5.18 20.07 -4.63
CA PRO A 48 5.90 21.33 -4.75
C PRO A 48 5.14 22.50 -4.11
N TYR A 49 5.86 23.39 -3.43
CA TYR A 49 5.28 24.52 -2.75
C TYR A 49 5.74 25.86 -3.37
N SER A 50 4.81 26.59 -3.96
CA SER A 50 5.06 27.87 -4.62
C SER A 50 4.85 29.10 -3.72
N GLY A 51 4.53 28.90 -2.44
CA GLY A 51 4.18 29.99 -1.50
C GLY A 51 2.67 30.10 -1.25
N ASP A 52 1.84 29.43 -2.04
CA ASP A 52 0.38 29.42 -1.93
C ASP A 52 -0.09 28.03 -1.45
N ASN A 53 -0.74 28.01 -0.27
CA ASN A 53 -1.27 26.78 0.31
C ASN A 53 -2.42 26.20 -0.50
N ASP A 54 -3.30 27.03 -1.06
CA ASP A 54 -4.47 26.55 -1.79
C ASP A 54 -4.07 25.86 -3.11
N ILE A 55 -3.03 26.35 -3.76
CA ILE A 55 -2.46 25.68 -4.94
C ILE A 55 -1.90 24.33 -4.54
N ALA A 56 -1.12 24.27 -3.45
CA ALA A 56 -0.53 23.03 -2.95
C ALA A 56 -1.60 22.02 -2.51
N PHE A 57 -2.65 22.48 -1.81
CA PHE A 57 -3.76 21.63 -1.37
C PHE A 57 -4.54 21.03 -2.56
N ARG A 58 -4.81 21.83 -3.58
CA ARG A 58 -5.45 21.32 -4.80
C ARG A 58 -4.59 20.29 -5.53
N GLN A 59 -3.28 20.55 -5.63
CA GLN A 59 -2.37 19.58 -6.23
C GLN A 59 -2.31 18.28 -5.41
N ALA A 60 -2.17 18.37 -4.10
CA ALA A 60 -2.17 17.23 -3.21
C ALA A 60 -3.49 16.43 -3.26
N MET A 61 -4.64 17.11 -3.35
CA MET A 61 -5.94 16.45 -3.51
C MET A 61 -6.03 15.68 -4.83
N ARG A 62 -5.49 16.22 -5.92
CA ARG A 62 -5.43 15.50 -7.21
C ARG A 62 -4.67 14.19 -7.07
N ASP A 63 -3.50 14.22 -6.42
CA ASP A 63 -2.69 13.03 -6.18
C ASP A 63 -3.40 12.02 -5.28
N VAL A 64 -4.09 12.49 -4.22
CA VAL A 64 -4.90 11.62 -3.34
C VAL A 64 -6.05 10.97 -4.11
N LEU A 65 -6.77 11.71 -4.94
CA LEU A 65 -7.86 11.15 -5.76
C LEU A 65 -7.35 10.10 -6.73
N THR A 66 -6.18 10.32 -7.36
CA THR A 66 -5.53 9.30 -8.20
C THR A 66 -5.21 8.04 -7.40
N ARG A 67 -4.67 8.18 -6.18
CA ARG A 67 -4.37 7.04 -5.31
C ARG A 67 -5.63 6.28 -4.88
N VAL A 68 -6.63 7.01 -4.40
CA VAL A 68 -7.85 6.43 -3.83
C VAL A 68 -8.68 5.71 -4.89
N THR A 69 -8.72 6.21 -6.11
CA THR A 69 -9.50 5.61 -7.22
C THR A 69 -8.66 4.65 -8.08
N GLY A 70 -7.32 4.74 -8.02
CA GLY A 70 -6.42 4.04 -8.94
C GLY A 70 -6.47 4.56 -10.38
N ARG A 71 -7.15 5.68 -10.64
CA ARG A 71 -7.36 6.26 -11.97
C ARG A 71 -6.63 7.58 -12.10
N ALA A 72 -5.81 7.70 -13.13
CA ALA A 72 -5.07 8.93 -13.42
C ALA A 72 -5.99 10.12 -13.80
N ASP A 73 -7.13 9.83 -14.44
CA ASP A 73 -8.11 10.82 -14.87
C ASP A 73 -9.11 11.27 -13.78
N ALA A 74 -9.14 10.59 -12.63
CA ALA A 74 -10.10 10.86 -11.56
C ALA A 74 -10.17 12.34 -11.12
N PRO A 75 -9.04 13.04 -10.96
CA PRO A 75 -9.05 14.45 -10.54
C PRO A 75 -9.73 15.41 -11.53
N ASP A 76 -9.86 14.98 -12.78
CA ASP A 76 -10.43 15.79 -13.89
C ASP A 76 -11.90 15.46 -14.16
N LEU A 77 -12.46 14.48 -13.45
CA LEU A 77 -13.87 14.12 -13.59
C LEU A 77 -14.78 15.21 -12.99
N PRO A 78 -15.86 15.62 -13.70
CA PRO A 78 -16.75 16.68 -13.23
C PRO A 78 -17.36 16.44 -11.86
N ASN A 79 -17.68 15.20 -11.53
CA ASN A 79 -18.25 14.79 -10.24
C ASN A 79 -17.26 14.85 -9.07
N LEU A 80 -15.94 14.88 -9.33
CA LEU A 80 -14.88 15.05 -8.33
C LEU A 80 -14.29 16.47 -8.29
N ALA A 81 -14.62 17.33 -9.26
CA ALA A 81 -14.15 18.72 -9.30
C ALA A 81 -14.39 19.51 -8.00
N PRO A 82 -15.53 19.33 -7.26
CA PRO A 82 -15.73 19.98 -5.97
C PRO A 82 -14.70 19.61 -4.91
N LEU A 83 -14.19 18.34 -4.89
CA LEU A 83 -13.16 17.92 -3.94
C LEU A 83 -11.84 18.65 -4.21
N VAL A 84 -11.48 18.79 -5.47
CA VAL A 84 -10.26 19.49 -5.88
C VAL A 84 -10.38 21.00 -5.57
N SER A 85 -11.49 21.63 -5.95
CA SER A 85 -11.68 23.07 -5.75
C SER A 85 -11.81 23.48 -4.28
N GLN A 86 -12.29 22.58 -3.42
CA GLN A 86 -12.50 22.77 -1.98
C GLN A 86 -11.53 21.93 -1.13
N ALA A 87 -10.35 21.61 -1.66
CA ALA A 87 -9.38 20.71 -1.03
C ALA A 87 -9.06 21.09 0.42
N SER A 88 -8.98 22.39 0.73
CA SER A 88 -8.70 22.91 2.08
C SER A 88 -9.68 22.43 3.16
N ARG A 89 -10.92 22.08 2.80
CA ARG A 89 -11.92 21.55 3.74
C ARG A 89 -11.60 20.15 4.27
N TYR A 90 -10.80 19.41 3.53
CA TYR A 90 -10.43 18.05 3.84
C TYR A 90 -9.05 17.94 4.49
N VAL A 91 -8.29 19.06 4.57
CA VAL A 91 -6.94 19.06 5.16
C VAL A 91 -7.03 18.92 6.67
N THR A 92 -6.38 17.90 7.21
CA THR A 92 -6.23 17.67 8.67
C THR A 92 -4.95 18.29 9.21
N SER A 93 -3.87 18.23 8.43
CA SER A 93 -2.59 18.84 8.78
C SER A 93 -1.73 19.10 7.54
N PHE A 94 -0.79 20.03 7.67
CA PHE A 94 0.25 20.22 6.67
C PHE A 94 1.55 20.68 7.31
N ARG A 95 2.68 20.38 6.66
CA ARG A 95 4.01 20.76 7.12
C ARG A 95 4.95 21.01 5.96
N ARG A 96 5.89 21.91 6.14
CA ARG A 96 6.96 22.13 5.18
C ARG A 96 7.92 20.93 5.17
N ALA A 97 8.31 20.51 3.98
CA ALA A 97 9.31 19.50 3.74
C ALA A 97 10.55 20.11 3.06
N ALA A 98 11.65 19.36 3.01
CA ALA A 98 12.88 19.82 2.36
C ALA A 98 12.65 20.09 0.86
N GLY A 99 13.46 20.93 0.24
CA GLY A 99 13.43 21.18 -1.20
C GLY A 99 12.22 21.98 -1.67
N ASN A 100 11.72 22.92 -0.86
CA ASN A 100 10.56 23.75 -1.18
C ASN A 100 9.29 22.93 -1.48
N GLN A 101 9.01 21.96 -0.61
CA GLN A 101 7.86 21.07 -0.71
C GLN A 101 6.92 21.25 0.48
N LEU A 102 5.66 20.84 0.34
CA LEU A 102 4.65 20.79 1.37
C LEU A 102 4.08 19.38 1.47
N THR A 103 4.16 18.78 2.64
CA THR A 103 3.41 17.54 2.93
C THR A 103 2.05 17.93 3.46
N VAL A 104 1.00 17.41 2.84
CA VAL A 104 -0.41 17.68 3.18
C VAL A 104 -1.07 16.36 3.53
N SER A 105 -1.75 16.31 4.66
CA SER A 105 -2.55 15.17 5.11
C SER A 105 -4.03 15.52 5.10
N PHE A 106 -4.85 14.61 4.65
CA PHE A 106 -6.29 14.78 4.48
C PHE A 106 -7.10 13.83 5.36
N ASP A 107 -8.38 14.14 5.56
CA ASP A 107 -9.37 13.26 6.16
C ASP A 107 -9.77 12.16 5.19
N GLY A 108 -9.14 10.99 5.34
CA GLY A 108 -9.35 9.83 4.47
C GLY A 108 -10.82 9.39 4.40
N PRO A 109 -11.47 9.11 5.54
CA PRO A 109 -12.89 8.79 5.57
C PRO A 109 -13.79 9.78 4.86
N ALA A 110 -13.56 11.10 5.04
CA ALA A 110 -14.34 12.14 4.37
C ALA A 110 -14.14 12.12 2.84
N ILE A 111 -12.90 11.89 2.37
CA ILE A 111 -12.60 11.76 0.93
C ILE A 111 -13.24 10.50 0.36
N GLU A 112 -13.10 9.34 1.02
CA GLU A 112 -13.71 8.08 0.55
C GLU A 112 -15.23 8.22 0.41
N ASN A 113 -15.89 8.80 1.42
CA ASN A 113 -17.32 9.05 1.38
C ASN A 113 -17.72 9.96 0.21
N ALA A 114 -16.94 11.00 -0.07
CA ALA A 114 -17.21 11.92 -1.18
C ALA A 114 -16.97 11.25 -2.55
N VAL A 115 -15.92 10.43 -2.68
CA VAL A 115 -15.66 9.61 -3.89
C VAL A 115 -16.82 8.64 -4.10
N ASP A 116 -17.26 7.95 -3.05
CA ASP A 116 -18.38 7.01 -3.09
C ASP A 116 -19.69 7.71 -3.48
N ALA A 117 -19.97 8.89 -2.91
CA ALA A 117 -21.15 9.69 -3.26
C ALA A 117 -21.13 10.17 -4.72
N SER A 118 -19.94 10.30 -5.33
CA SER A 118 -19.79 10.63 -6.74
C SER A 118 -20.06 9.46 -7.70
N GLY A 119 -20.36 8.25 -7.17
CA GLY A 119 -20.58 7.04 -7.95
C GLY A 119 -19.31 6.31 -8.38
N LEU A 120 -18.13 6.77 -7.90
CA LEU A 120 -16.88 6.09 -8.14
C LEU A 120 -16.54 5.15 -6.99
N ALA A 121 -16.00 4.00 -7.33
CA ALA A 121 -15.52 3.07 -6.33
C ALA A 121 -14.12 3.50 -5.84
N SER A 122 -13.91 3.51 -4.52
CA SER A 122 -12.61 3.73 -3.94
C SER A 122 -11.83 2.43 -3.81
N TRP A 123 -10.54 2.49 -4.13
CA TRP A 123 -9.60 1.38 -3.89
C TRP A 123 -8.97 1.55 -2.49
N GLY A 124 -9.34 0.70 -1.55
CA GLY A 124 -8.98 0.80 -0.13
C GLY A 124 -7.48 0.74 0.20
N ASN A 125 -7.15 0.65 1.49
CA ASN A 125 -5.77 0.68 1.99
C ASN A 125 -4.98 -0.61 1.74
N GLU A 126 -5.66 -1.72 1.48
CA GLU A 126 -4.99 -2.98 1.13
C GLU A 126 -4.53 -2.91 -0.32
N ARG A 127 -3.22 -2.76 -0.49
CA ARG A 127 -2.60 -2.59 -1.80
C ARG A 127 -1.74 -3.80 -2.13
N PRO A 128 -2.03 -4.51 -3.24
CA PRO A 128 -1.20 -5.61 -3.68
C PRO A 128 0.22 -5.14 -4.01
N VAL A 129 1.21 -5.88 -3.54
CA VAL A 129 2.61 -5.63 -3.90
C VAL A 129 2.87 -6.09 -5.33
N THR A 130 3.55 -5.26 -6.12
CA THR A 130 3.87 -5.55 -7.52
C THR A 130 5.37 -5.71 -7.71
N LEU A 131 5.82 -6.89 -8.14
CA LEU A 131 7.20 -7.13 -8.54
C LEU A 131 7.45 -6.55 -9.92
N VAL A 132 8.50 -5.73 -10.05
CA VAL A 132 8.85 -5.06 -11.30
C VAL A 132 10.09 -5.71 -11.92
N TRP A 133 9.95 -6.21 -13.15
CA TRP A 133 11.05 -6.63 -14.00
C TRP A 133 11.25 -5.60 -15.11
N LEU A 134 12.16 -4.64 -14.91
CA LEU A 134 12.44 -3.60 -15.90
C LEU A 134 13.75 -3.91 -16.62
N ALA A 135 13.63 -4.33 -17.87
CA ALA A 135 14.74 -4.64 -18.75
C ALA A 135 15.03 -3.43 -19.67
N LEU A 136 16.19 -2.82 -19.47
CA LEU A 136 16.65 -1.63 -20.22
C LEU A 136 17.55 -2.05 -21.38
N ASP A 137 17.30 -1.51 -22.57
CA ASP A 137 18.21 -1.53 -23.72
C ASP A 137 18.65 -0.10 -24.05
N ARG A 138 19.90 0.22 -23.71
CA ARG A 138 20.50 1.54 -23.93
C ARG A 138 21.26 1.64 -25.27
N GLY A 139 21.04 0.67 -26.18
CA GLY A 139 21.74 0.55 -27.44
C GLY A 139 23.18 0.02 -27.29
N GLY A 140 23.81 -0.32 -28.42
CA GLY A 140 25.21 -0.79 -28.44
C GLY A 140 25.47 -2.03 -27.57
N ASN A 141 24.51 -2.97 -27.50
CA ASN A 141 24.55 -4.19 -26.68
C ASN A 141 24.59 -3.94 -25.15
N ARG A 142 24.17 -2.75 -24.68
CA ARG A 142 24.12 -2.38 -23.27
C ARG A 142 22.73 -2.64 -22.69
N ARG A 143 22.47 -3.93 -22.42
CA ARG A 143 21.24 -4.37 -21.76
C ARG A 143 21.48 -4.64 -20.30
N ALA A 144 20.53 -4.22 -19.45
CA ALA A 144 20.55 -4.45 -18.01
C ALA A 144 19.14 -4.65 -17.48
N LEU A 145 19.01 -5.41 -16.41
CA LEU A 145 17.80 -5.50 -15.60
C LEU A 145 17.98 -4.64 -14.36
N VAL A 146 16.98 -3.84 -14.03
CA VAL A 146 16.96 -3.00 -12.83
C VAL A 146 16.73 -3.88 -11.59
N SER A 147 17.53 -3.67 -10.55
CA SER A 147 17.43 -4.38 -9.27
C SER A 147 17.07 -3.46 -8.10
N ALA A 148 16.79 -4.05 -6.94
CA ALA A 148 16.46 -3.31 -5.72
C ALA A 148 17.57 -2.31 -5.32
N SER A 149 18.84 -2.67 -5.50
CA SER A 149 20.01 -1.82 -5.19
C SER A 149 20.33 -0.76 -6.24
N ASP A 150 19.61 -0.75 -7.38
CA ASP A 150 19.83 0.22 -8.45
C ASP A 150 19.35 1.62 -8.01
N THR A 151 20.17 2.64 -8.26
CA THR A 151 19.90 4.06 -7.97
C THR A 151 19.74 4.89 -9.23
N SER A 152 19.49 4.25 -10.38
CA SER A 152 19.32 4.93 -11.66
C SER A 152 18.10 5.85 -11.69
N ALA A 153 18.15 6.85 -12.57
CA ALA A 153 17.02 7.73 -12.79
C ALA A 153 15.79 6.99 -13.32
N GLU A 154 16.00 5.92 -14.10
CA GLU A 154 14.95 5.07 -14.65
C GLU A 154 14.15 4.39 -13.52
N LYS A 155 14.84 3.77 -12.55
CA LYS A 155 14.18 3.20 -11.37
C LYS A 155 13.42 4.28 -10.60
N GLY A 156 14.07 5.42 -10.34
CA GLY A 156 13.46 6.54 -9.62
C GLY A 156 12.17 7.07 -10.28
N ARG A 157 12.09 7.08 -11.60
CA ARG A 157 10.88 7.49 -12.35
C ARG A 157 9.74 6.49 -12.15
N VAL A 158 10.02 5.18 -12.21
CA VAL A 158 9.01 4.13 -11.96
C VAL A 158 8.53 4.19 -10.52
N ASP A 159 9.45 4.31 -9.54
CA ASP A 159 9.11 4.42 -8.11
C ASP A 159 8.24 5.65 -7.83
N ALA A 160 8.59 6.81 -8.41
CA ALA A 160 7.81 8.03 -8.26
C ALA A 160 6.41 7.91 -8.86
N SER A 161 6.28 7.26 -10.03
CA SER A 161 4.97 6.98 -10.62
C SER A 161 4.14 6.04 -9.74
N ALA A 162 4.74 4.97 -9.23
CA ALA A 162 4.07 4.03 -8.33
C ALA A 162 3.59 4.74 -7.05
N ALA A 163 4.42 5.59 -6.46
CA ALA A 163 4.05 6.39 -5.29
C ALA A 163 2.86 7.32 -5.56
N ARG A 164 2.78 7.95 -6.75
CA ARG A 164 1.62 8.77 -7.15
C ARG A 164 0.33 7.96 -7.23
N HIS A 165 0.42 6.69 -7.62
CA HIS A 165 -0.73 5.78 -7.70
C HIS A 165 -0.99 4.98 -6.42
N GLY A 166 -0.17 5.16 -5.38
CA GLY A 166 -0.26 4.38 -4.14
C GLY A 166 -0.03 2.88 -4.34
N LEU A 167 0.85 2.51 -5.27
CA LEU A 167 1.17 1.14 -5.62
C LEU A 167 2.50 0.72 -4.97
N PRO A 168 2.54 -0.24 -4.02
CA PRO A 168 3.77 -0.76 -3.47
C PRO A 168 4.52 -1.60 -4.50
N LEU A 169 5.80 -1.30 -4.70
CA LEU A 169 6.67 -2.04 -5.62
C LEU A 169 7.68 -2.89 -4.86
N ALA A 170 7.95 -4.07 -5.42
CA ALA A 170 9.12 -4.88 -5.12
C ALA A 170 10.03 -4.93 -6.35
N TRP A 171 11.34 -5.01 -6.12
CA TRP A 171 12.35 -5.12 -7.17
C TRP A 171 13.18 -6.38 -6.96
N PRO A 172 13.71 -7.01 -8.01
CA PRO A 172 14.55 -8.20 -7.87
C PRO A 172 15.85 -7.88 -7.13
N ASP A 173 16.32 -8.82 -6.32
CA ASP A 173 17.60 -8.68 -5.62
C ASP A 173 18.77 -8.75 -6.59
N ALA A 174 19.89 -8.10 -6.23
CA ALA A 174 21.10 -8.12 -7.05
C ALA A 174 21.78 -9.50 -7.13
N GLY A 175 21.42 -10.42 -6.21
CA GLY A 175 21.89 -11.80 -6.20
C GLY A 175 21.13 -12.75 -7.09
N ASP A 176 20.02 -12.32 -7.69
CA ASP A 176 19.24 -13.13 -8.63
C ASP A 176 19.99 -13.31 -9.96
N ASP A 177 19.60 -14.31 -10.72
CA ASP A 177 20.09 -14.48 -12.09
C ASP A 177 19.47 -13.41 -13.02
N LEU A 178 19.93 -12.16 -12.85
CA LEU A 178 19.43 -11.01 -13.60
C LEU A 178 19.63 -11.14 -15.10
N VAL A 179 20.68 -11.86 -15.54
CA VAL A 179 20.95 -12.10 -16.96
C VAL A 179 19.85 -12.97 -17.56
N ARG A 180 19.51 -14.06 -16.88
CA ARG A 180 18.43 -14.95 -17.32
C ARG A 180 17.08 -14.25 -17.29
N ALA A 181 16.78 -13.54 -16.21
CA ALA A 181 15.54 -12.78 -16.08
C ALA A 181 15.41 -11.70 -17.18
N MET A 182 16.50 -11.01 -17.51
CA MET A 182 16.54 -10.08 -18.64
C MET A 182 16.22 -10.78 -19.98
N GLN A 183 16.82 -11.96 -20.24
CA GLN A 183 16.53 -12.73 -21.44
C GLN A 183 15.06 -13.16 -21.50
N GLN A 184 14.49 -13.61 -20.37
CA GLN A 184 13.07 -13.97 -20.28
C GLN A 184 12.15 -12.78 -20.54
N ALA A 185 12.45 -11.59 -19.96
CA ALA A 185 11.69 -10.38 -20.22
C ALA A 185 11.67 -10.02 -21.73
N TRP A 186 12.80 -10.16 -22.41
CA TRP A 186 12.90 -9.84 -23.86
C TRP A 186 12.32 -10.93 -24.76
N SER A 187 12.33 -12.20 -24.37
CA SER A 187 11.83 -13.31 -25.19
C SER A 187 10.29 -13.39 -25.25
N GLY A 188 9.59 -12.69 -24.38
CA GLY A 188 8.13 -12.79 -24.22
C GLY A 188 7.69 -14.04 -23.46
N ASN A 189 8.62 -14.87 -22.96
CA ASN A 189 8.31 -15.97 -22.05
C ASN A 189 8.34 -15.47 -20.61
N HIS A 190 7.21 -15.02 -20.14
CA HIS A 190 7.08 -14.36 -18.83
C HIS A 190 6.74 -15.29 -17.68
N ASP A 191 6.43 -16.57 -17.95
CA ASP A 191 5.94 -17.51 -16.92
C ASP A 191 6.90 -17.63 -15.73
N ALA A 192 8.21 -17.80 -16.00
CA ALA A 192 9.20 -17.88 -14.93
C ALA A 192 9.37 -16.57 -14.13
N LEU A 193 9.12 -15.42 -14.77
CA LEU A 193 9.13 -14.12 -14.10
C LEU A 193 7.89 -13.92 -13.21
N ILE A 194 6.74 -14.44 -13.67
CA ILE A 194 5.49 -14.43 -12.90
C ILE A 194 5.60 -15.38 -11.71
N ASP A 195 6.13 -16.60 -11.92
CA ASP A 195 6.33 -17.58 -10.85
C ASP A 195 7.29 -17.07 -9.74
N ALA A 196 8.21 -16.20 -10.10
CA ALA A 196 9.13 -15.60 -9.14
C ALA A 196 8.44 -14.67 -8.12
N ALA A 197 7.26 -14.12 -8.42
CA ALA A 197 6.56 -13.14 -7.57
C ALA A 197 6.40 -13.61 -6.11
N ARG A 198 6.11 -14.89 -5.90
CA ARG A 198 5.93 -15.47 -4.56
C ARG A 198 7.16 -15.32 -3.66
N ARG A 199 8.37 -15.36 -4.21
CA ARG A 199 9.62 -15.18 -3.45
C ARG A 199 9.77 -13.78 -2.89
N TYR A 200 9.14 -12.79 -3.53
CA TYR A 200 9.17 -11.38 -3.15
C TYR A 200 7.92 -10.96 -2.36
N GLY A 201 7.03 -11.90 -2.02
CA GLY A 201 5.76 -11.58 -1.38
C GLY A 201 4.87 -10.68 -2.26
N ALA A 202 5.04 -10.75 -3.58
CA ALA A 202 4.30 -9.93 -4.51
C ALA A 202 3.05 -10.67 -5.02
N ASP A 203 1.96 -9.91 -5.16
CA ASP A 203 0.68 -10.39 -5.64
C ASP A 203 0.57 -10.29 -7.16
N GLY A 204 1.34 -9.38 -7.76
CA GLY A 204 1.37 -9.20 -9.20
C GLY A 204 2.76 -8.91 -9.74
N VAL A 205 2.87 -8.96 -11.05
CA VAL A 205 4.12 -8.77 -11.79
C VAL A 205 3.93 -7.76 -12.91
N LEU A 206 4.84 -6.80 -12.95
CA LEU A 206 4.94 -5.80 -14.00
C LEU A 206 6.25 -5.99 -14.76
N ILE A 207 6.19 -6.26 -16.06
CA ILE A 207 7.36 -6.50 -16.90
C ILE A 207 7.47 -5.35 -17.92
N GLY A 208 8.60 -4.64 -17.91
CA GLY A 208 8.90 -3.55 -18.82
C GLY A 208 10.08 -3.87 -19.74
N ARG A 209 9.89 -3.73 -21.03
CA ARG A 209 10.95 -3.78 -22.05
C ARG A 209 11.20 -2.37 -22.56
N ALA A 210 12.20 -1.71 -22.03
CA ALA A 210 12.51 -0.32 -22.30
C ALA A 210 13.61 -0.21 -23.35
N ARG A 211 13.34 0.47 -24.47
CA ARG A 211 14.32 0.84 -25.49
C ARG A 211 14.59 2.32 -25.42
N GLN A 212 15.87 2.67 -25.29
CA GLN A 212 16.28 4.07 -25.32
C GLN A 212 16.30 4.59 -26.75
N SER A 213 15.63 5.74 -26.97
CA SER A 213 15.69 6.46 -28.23
C SER A 213 17.02 7.20 -28.39
N THR A 214 17.29 7.71 -29.59
CA THR A 214 18.48 8.54 -29.87
C THR A 214 18.48 9.84 -29.07
N GLU A 215 17.34 10.30 -28.60
CA GLU A 215 17.15 11.52 -27.79
C GLU A 215 17.27 11.26 -26.28
N GLY A 216 17.52 10.00 -25.89
CA GLY A 216 17.69 9.60 -24.49
C GLY A 216 16.41 9.29 -23.72
N SER A 217 15.23 9.46 -24.35
CA SER A 217 13.95 9.01 -23.81
C SER A 217 13.79 7.50 -23.92
N TYR A 218 12.87 6.92 -23.15
CA TYR A 218 12.56 5.50 -23.25
C TYR A 218 11.16 5.28 -23.81
N GLU A 219 11.05 4.37 -24.78
CA GLU A 219 9.81 3.72 -25.14
C GLU A 219 9.77 2.35 -24.46
N VAL A 220 8.70 2.08 -23.73
CA VAL A 220 8.57 0.88 -22.91
C VAL A 220 7.31 0.11 -23.28
N GLU A 221 7.49 -1.16 -23.58
CA GLU A 221 6.38 -2.10 -23.69
C GLU A 221 6.16 -2.73 -22.31
N TRP A 222 5.03 -2.41 -21.70
CA TRP A 222 4.64 -2.90 -20.39
C TRP A 222 3.67 -4.08 -20.49
N SER A 223 3.87 -5.09 -19.67
CA SER A 223 2.97 -6.23 -19.46
C SER A 223 2.74 -6.41 -17.98
N PHE A 224 1.48 -6.47 -17.57
CA PHE A 224 1.06 -6.64 -16.19
C PHE A 224 0.24 -7.93 -16.03
N THR A 225 0.50 -8.67 -14.94
CA THR A 225 -0.27 -9.85 -14.52
C THR A 225 -0.49 -9.78 -13.01
N GLY A 226 -1.73 -9.79 -12.59
CA GLY A 226 -2.14 -9.77 -11.17
C GLY A 226 -3.35 -10.65 -10.91
N PRO A 227 -3.81 -10.77 -9.65
CA PRO A 227 -4.96 -11.58 -9.30
C PRO A 227 -6.22 -11.18 -10.07
N GLY A 228 -6.70 -12.09 -10.90
CA GLY A 228 -7.94 -11.90 -11.69
C GLY A 228 -7.85 -10.85 -12.80
N THR A 229 -6.66 -10.34 -13.11
CA THR A 229 -6.50 -9.30 -14.14
C THR A 229 -5.13 -9.36 -14.82
N SER A 230 -5.09 -8.94 -16.08
CA SER A 230 -3.86 -8.76 -16.83
C SER A 230 -4.02 -7.65 -17.86
N GLY A 231 -2.93 -7.18 -18.42
CA GLY A 231 -2.98 -6.18 -19.48
C GLY A 231 -1.60 -5.75 -19.96
N GLY A 232 -1.59 -4.95 -21.02
CA GLY A 232 -0.37 -4.38 -21.56
C GLY A 232 -0.61 -2.94 -22.02
N SER A 233 0.46 -2.17 -22.10
CA SER A 233 0.49 -0.83 -22.67
C SER A 233 1.87 -0.52 -23.26
N THR A 234 1.91 0.44 -24.15
CA THR A 234 3.17 1.04 -24.62
C THR A 234 3.18 2.51 -24.18
N GLY A 235 4.32 2.98 -23.67
CA GLY A 235 4.47 4.35 -23.22
C GLY A 235 5.87 4.62 -22.68
N ASP A 236 5.97 5.53 -21.73
CA ASP A 236 7.21 5.85 -21.04
C ASP A 236 7.44 4.97 -19.80
N LEU A 237 8.45 5.31 -18.98
CA LEU A 237 8.77 4.60 -17.75
C LEU A 237 7.66 4.69 -16.69
N GLU A 238 6.89 5.77 -16.70
CA GLU A 238 5.80 6.02 -15.74
C GLU A 238 4.53 5.24 -16.07
N ALA A 239 4.32 4.85 -17.31
CA ALA A 239 3.10 4.20 -17.79
C ALA A 239 2.86 2.82 -17.15
N GLY A 240 3.90 2.12 -16.74
CA GLY A 240 3.78 0.79 -16.15
C GLY A 240 3.06 0.79 -14.80
N ALA A 241 3.42 1.72 -13.91
CA ALA A 241 2.77 1.82 -12.61
C ALA A 241 1.31 2.27 -12.73
N ALA A 242 1.01 3.17 -13.68
CA ALA A 242 -0.35 3.58 -13.98
C ALA A 242 -1.20 2.40 -14.49
N LEU A 243 -0.65 1.59 -15.42
CA LEU A 243 -1.31 0.38 -15.93
C LEU A 243 -1.64 -0.58 -14.78
N ALA A 244 -0.67 -0.90 -13.92
CA ALA A 244 -0.89 -1.83 -12.81
C ALA A 244 -1.95 -1.30 -11.84
N ALA A 245 -1.89 -0.02 -11.46
CA ALA A 245 -2.85 0.60 -10.57
C ALA A 245 -4.27 0.58 -11.14
N GLU A 246 -4.45 0.91 -12.43
CA GLU A 246 -5.73 0.86 -13.13
C GLU A 246 -6.32 -0.56 -13.14
N ARG A 247 -5.49 -1.57 -13.43
CA ARG A 247 -5.90 -2.97 -13.46
C ARG A 247 -6.33 -3.47 -12.09
N TYR A 248 -5.56 -3.16 -11.07
CA TYR A 248 -5.94 -3.48 -9.69
C TYR A 248 -7.21 -2.75 -9.25
N ALA A 249 -7.32 -1.45 -9.53
CA ALA A 249 -8.52 -0.69 -9.20
C ALA A 249 -9.78 -1.29 -9.85
N GLY A 250 -9.68 -1.75 -11.11
CA GLY A 250 -10.78 -2.44 -11.78
C GLY A 250 -11.28 -3.69 -11.04
N VAL A 251 -10.38 -4.44 -10.40
CA VAL A 251 -10.73 -5.64 -9.64
C VAL A 251 -11.18 -5.29 -8.22
N TYR A 252 -10.34 -4.57 -7.47
CA TYR A 252 -10.56 -4.34 -6.04
C TYR A 252 -11.60 -3.27 -5.74
N ALA A 253 -11.67 -2.22 -6.57
CA ALA A 253 -12.70 -1.20 -6.43
C ALA A 253 -14.10 -1.74 -6.79
N SER A 254 -14.19 -2.61 -7.79
CA SER A 254 -15.45 -3.28 -8.16
C SER A 254 -15.93 -4.23 -7.07
N GLN A 255 -15.03 -4.98 -6.44
CA GLN A 255 -15.34 -5.82 -5.29
C GLN A 255 -15.81 -4.97 -4.11
N GLY A 256 -15.12 -3.86 -3.82
CA GLY A 256 -15.53 -2.93 -2.76
C GLY A 256 -16.89 -2.27 -2.99
N ALA A 257 -17.25 -1.99 -4.24
CA ALA A 257 -18.58 -1.47 -4.58
C ALA A 257 -19.68 -2.54 -4.53
N ALA A 258 -19.37 -3.77 -4.95
CA ALA A 258 -20.30 -4.89 -4.90
C ALA A 258 -20.55 -5.41 -3.47
N GLN A 259 -19.63 -5.14 -2.55
CA GLN A 259 -19.67 -5.60 -1.17
C GLN A 259 -20.12 -4.52 -0.18
N ARG A 260 -20.81 -3.49 -0.64
CA ARG A 260 -21.49 -2.57 0.29
C ARG A 260 -22.73 -3.25 0.81
N SER A 261 -22.75 -3.51 2.10
CA SER A 261 -23.93 -4.04 2.76
C SER A 261 -24.36 -3.10 3.88
N GLU A 262 -25.66 -2.90 3.99
CA GLU A 262 -26.25 -2.27 5.17
C GLU A 262 -26.58 -3.39 6.15
N GLN A 263 -26.06 -3.30 7.37
CA GLN A 263 -26.26 -4.28 8.42
C GLN A 263 -26.92 -3.62 9.63
N THR A 264 -27.84 -4.31 10.25
CA THR A 264 -28.40 -3.86 11.53
C THR A 264 -27.64 -4.54 12.66
N VAL A 265 -26.99 -3.74 13.52
CA VAL A 265 -26.28 -4.20 14.72
C VAL A 265 -27.10 -3.78 15.94
N THR A 266 -27.55 -4.74 16.74
CA THR A 266 -28.27 -4.45 17.98
C THR A 266 -27.30 -4.54 19.16
N VAL A 267 -27.22 -3.46 19.95
CA VAL A 267 -26.41 -3.39 21.17
C VAL A 267 -27.32 -3.27 22.36
N THR A 268 -27.24 -4.24 23.28
CA THR A 268 -27.99 -4.29 24.55
C THR A 268 -27.17 -3.69 25.71
N GLY A 269 -27.84 -3.40 26.81
CA GLY A 269 -27.20 -2.76 27.98
C GLY A 269 -27.00 -1.26 27.82
N ILE A 270 -27.72 -0.62 26.87
CA ILE A 270 -27.69 0.82 26.66
C ILE A 270 -28.81 1.49 27.45
N ALA A 271 -28.49 1.85 28.71
CA ALA A 271 -29.44 2.53 29.60
C ALA A 271 -29.18 4.04 29.74
N THR A 272 -28.06 4.55 29.25
CA THR A 272 -27.65 5.96 29.40
C THR A 272 -27.16 6.54 28.09
N LEU A 273 -27.16 7.88 27.99
CA LEU A 273 -26.58 8.58 26.83
C LEU A 273 -25.08 8.30 26.68
N GLU A 274 -24.38 8.03 27.77
CA GLU A 274 -22.97 7.71 27.77
C GLU A 274 -22.71 6.35 27.13
N SER A 275 -23.48 5.31 27.52
CA SER A 275 -23.40 3.95 26.94
C SER A 275 -23.79 3.97 25.46
N TYR A 276 -24.81 4.77 25.09
CA TYR A 276 -25.16 5.02 23.69
C TYR A 276 -23.99 5.61 22.88
N ALA A 277 -23.39 6.71 23.39
CA ALA A 277 -22.27 7.36 22.73
C ALA A 277 -21.03 6.46 22.65
N ALA A 278 -20.82 5.59 23.63
CA ALA A 278 -19.75 4.61 23.62
C ALA A 278 -19.95 3.54 22.53
N ALA A 279 -21.16 2.96 22.43
CA ALA A 279 -21.50 1.99 21.40
C ALA A 279 -21.35 2.58 19.98
N MET A 280 -21.91 3.77 19.75
CA MET A 280 -21.83 4.47 18.49
C MET A 280 -20.37 4.76 18.07
N ARG A 281 -19.54 5.26 19.02
CA ARG A 281 -18.10 5.50 18.76
C ARG A 281 -17.32 4.23 18.49
N THR A 282 -17.64 3.14 19.18
CA THR A 282 -17.01 1.84 18.94
C THR A 282 -17.30 1.34 17.54
N LEU A 283 -18.57 1.33 17.13
CA LEU A 283 -18.95 0.92 15.78
C LEU A 283 -18.34 1.82 14.70
N ALA A 284 -18.36 3.14 14.89
CA ALA A 284 -17.84 4.09 13.91
C ALA A 284 -16.31 4.02 13.69
N LYS A 285 -15.55 3.48 14.64
CA LYS A 285 -14.08 3.30 14.55
C LYS A 285 -13.66 2.02 13.84
N LEU A 286 -14.58 1.07 13.63
CA LEU A 286 -14.23 -0.21 13.00
C LEU A 286 -13.85 0.01 11.53
N ALA A 287 -12.75 -0.60 11.10
CA ALA A 287 -12.19 -0.43 9.76
C ALA A 287 -13.20 -0.66 8.60
N PRO A 288 -14.10 -1.68 8.64
CA PRO A 288 -15.06 -1.88 7.57
C PRO A 288 -16.27 -0.91 7.61
N VAL A 289 -16.45 -0.14 8.70
CA VAL A 289 -17.63 0.74 8.88
C VAL A 289 -17.40 2.08 8.19
N ARG A 290 -18.37 2.50 7.39
CA ARG A 290 -18.38 3.77 6.66
C ARG A 290 -19.43 4.75 7.17
N GLY A 291 -20.42 4.27 7.89
CA GLY A 291 -21.45 5.10 8.50
C GLY A 291 -22.24 4.31 9.52
N VAL A 292 -22.64 4.98 10.58
CA VAL A 292 -23.51 4.44 11.62
C VAL A 292 -24.66 5.41 11.81
N ALA A 293 -25.87 4.91 11.70
CA ALA A 293 -27.09 5.64 12.00
C ALA A 293 -27.92 4.84 13.01
N VAL A 294 -28.75 5.54 13.80
CA VAL A 294 -29.73 4.86 14.65
C VAL A 294 -30.88 4.38 13.81
N ASP A 295 -31.27 3.16 13.99
CA ASP A 295 -32.45 2.57 13.35
C ASP A 295 -33.62 2.52 14.34
N GLU A 296 -33.42 1.92 15.51
CA GLU A 296 -34.44 1.78 16.55
C GLU A 296 -33.85 1.94 17.95
N VAL A 297 -34.60 2.53 18.85
CA VAL A 297 -34.21 2.69 20.26
C VAL A 297 -35.28 2.00 21.13
N SER A 298 -34.86 1.04 21.96
CA SER A 298 -35.69 0.37 22.93
C SER A 298 -35.24 0.73 24.36
N SER A 299 -35.89 0.18 25.39
CA SER A 299 -35.67 0.55 26.79
C SER A 299 -34.24 0.27 27.28
N ASP A 300 -33.57 -0.77 26.77
CA ASP A 300 -32.23 -1.21 27.17
C ASP A 300 -31.33 -1.58 26.01
N SER A 301 -31.77 -1.35 24.78
CA SER A 301 -31.03 -1.67 23.56
C SER A 301 -31.24 -0.64 22.47
N VAL A 302 -30.23 -0.52 21.59
CA VAL A 302 -30.31 0.31 20.41
C VAL A 302 -29.86 -0.51 19.19
N SER A 303 -30.68 -0.46 18.14
CA SER A 303 -30.32 -1.00 16.83
C SER A 303 -29.70 0.09 15.98
N PHE A 304 -28.49 -0.16 15.51
CA PHE A 304 -27.73 0.71 14.65
C PHE A 304 -27.75 0.16 13.22
N ARG A 305 -28.07 1.02 12.27
CA ARG A 305 -27.88 0.79 10.85
C ARG A 305 -26.46 1.13 10.48
N VAL A 306 -25.69 0.12 10.12
CA VAL A 306 -24.25 0.23 9.86
C VAL A 306 -23.98 -0.02 8.38
N ASN A 307 -23.48 0.98 7.69
CA ASN A 307 -22.99 0.84 6.33
C ASN A 307 -21.59 0.23 6.36
N VAL A 308 -21.44 -0.97 5.82
CA VAL A 308 -20.23 -1.77 5.85
C VAL A 308 -19.65 -1.87 4.44
N ARG A 309 -18.35 -1.68 4.35
CA ARG A 309 -17.57 -2.02 3.16
C ARG A 309 -17.01 -3.43 3.36
N GLY A 310 -17.41 -4.34 2.50
CA GLY A 310 -17.04 -5.74 2.57
C GLY A 310 -18.19 -6.66 2.98
N ASP A 311 -17.85 -7.90 3.27
CA ASP A 311 -18.74 -8.96 3.70
C ASP A 311 -19.32 -8.65 5.10
N PRO A 312 -20.59 -8.98 5.40
CA PRO A 312 -21.15 -8.96 6.75
C PRO A 312 -20.25 -9.64 7.79
N GLU A 313 -19.58 -10.69 7.39
CA GLU A 313 -18.64 -11.42 8.24
C GLU A 313 -17.43 -10.58 8.64
N ALA A 314 -16.96 -9.68 7.78
CA ALA A 314 -15.88 -8.74 8.09
C ALA A 314 -16.25 -7.77 9.23
N LEU A 315 -17.52 -7.35 9.31
CA LEU A 315 -18.01 -6.54 10.42
C LEU A 315 -17.98 -7.32 11.74
N SER A 316 -18.50 -8.54 11.75
CA SER A 316 -18.51 -9.42 12.93
C SER A 316 -17.09 -9.65 13.44
N GLN A 317 -16.16 -9.97 12.56
CA GLN A 317 -14.73 -10.15 12.90
C GLN A 317 -14.08 -8.87 13.43
N ALA A 318 -14.44 -7.70 12.91
CA ALA A 318 -13.92 -6.42 13.38
C ALA A 318 -14.45 -6.08 14.78
N ILE A 319 -15.73 -6.34 15.05
CA ILE A 319 -16.34 -6.17 16.38
C ILE A 319 -15.64 -7.08 17.41
N LEU A 320 -15.45 -8.35 17.07
CA LEU A 320 -14.81 -9.33 17.97
C LEU A 320 -13.35 -8.95 18.29
N ARG A 321 -12.61 -8.40 17.30
CA ARG A 321 -11.22 -7.94 17.51
C ARG A 321 -11.13 -6.69 18.38
N ASP A 322 -12.08 -5.76 18.28
CA ASP A 322 -12.12 -4.56 19.14
C ASP A 322 -12.39 -4.90 20.62
N GLY A 323 -13.18 -5.95 20.88
CA GLY A 323 -13.40 -6.53 22.19
C GLY A 323 -14.29 -5.72 23.15
N ARG A 324 -14.79 -4.54 22.75
CA ARG A 324 -15.67 -3.69 23.57
C ARG A 324 -17.14 -4.10 23.49
N LEU A 325 -17.50 -4.76 22.42
CA LEU A 325 -18.82 -5.33 22.22
C LEU A 325 -18.72 -6.85 22.34
N VAL A 326 -19.38 -7.42 23.35
CA VAL A 326 -19.37 -8.85 23.65
C VAL A 326 -20.54 -9.51 22.89
N PRO A 327 -20.30 -10.58 22.12
CA PRO A 327 -21.35 -11.21 21.35
C PRO A 327 -22.37 -11.92 22.24
N ILE A 328 -23.65 -11.65 22.03
CA ILE A 328 -24.81 -12.42 22.55
C ILE A 328 -25.27 -13.40 21.47
N ASP A 329 -25.45 -12.92 20.25
CA ASP A 329 -25.73 -13.72 19.05
C ASP A 329 -25.00 -13.09 17.86
N ALA A 330 -23.79 -13.58 17.60
CA ALA A 330 -22.94 -13.05 16.53
C ALA A 330 -23.53 -13.25 15.12
N ALA A 331 -24.35 -14.30 14.93
CA ALA A 331 -24.98 -14.58 13.65
C ALA A 331 -26.08 -13.55 13.32
N ARG A 332 -26.72 -12.99 14.33
CA ARG A 332 -27.73 -11.93 14.21
C ARG A 332 -27.20 -10.55 14.50
N LEU A 333 -25.89 -10.40 14.66
CA LEU A 333 -25.22 -9.15 15.03
C LEU A 333 -25.78 -8.50 16.31
N ILE A 334 -26.06 -9.33 17.33
CA ILE A 334 -26.53 -8.88 18.66
C ILE A 334 -25.36 -8.94 19.64
N TYR A 335 -25.07 -7.81 20.27
CA TYR A 335 -23.93 -7.64 21.18
C TYR A 335 -24.37 -6.95 22.47
N SER A 336 -23.60 -7.08 23.53
CA SER A 336 -23.70 -6.25 24.73
C SER A 336 -22.49 -5.34 24.84
N LEU A 337 -22.69 -4.14 25.39
CA LEU A 337 -21.59 -3.24 25.71
C LEU A 337 -20.87 -3.81 26.94
N SER A 338 -19.53 -3.98 26.82
CA SER A 338 -18.71 -4.33 28.00
C SER A 338 -18.66 -3.13 28.95
N PRO A 339 -18.86 -3.35 30.26
CA PRO A 339 -18.85 -2.29 31.28
C PRO A 339 -17.50 -1.57 31.39
#